data_f5d0420d28c9d492eb4d2ae1271de271
#
_entry.id   f5d0420d28c9d492eb4d2ae1271de271
#
_cell.length_a   1.000
_cell.length_b   1.000
_cell.length_c   1.000
_cell.angle_alpha   90.00
_cell.angle_beta   90.00
_cell.angle_gamma   90.00
#
_symmetry.space_group_name_H-M   'P 1'
#
loop_
_entity.id
_entity.type
_entity.pdbx_description
1 polymer ?
#
loop_
_entity_poly.entity_id
_entity_poly.type
_entity_poly.pdbx_seq_one_letter_code
_entity_poly.pdbx_strand_id
1 'polypeptide(L)'
;MKINSSFLNIFPKANSAVTPTKNSFSTNLLSGNFSNLAPLPFDTVSFGEARKKPSLRSIPEATPVAKVKRSSSSEKRIDHSERTSLNLTQRIYDESEYAFKKLKLILSDAFPGIKVIDLDNENARGMMSRELADNQNKPVILITARRKHPASISEKMAQSHLRSKKAAKERINDLIGARIIVSGNSAKEGEYVLDRLTDAVKKGRFRIKHVKNHLQEDDRLNYVGRKRLDKFVADNRKINGISSCKYTDEPRDSGYLAIHIITDEIEDGFNAEIQIMGYDVERFKELEDICYKCHAKKGVLKKYKPLEEMFKPVQQDPRLQKEFIEYTKRAYAYERLKPLMPDKAEAEYLRIPSDLNIPKELDFNNLAKIKARIDRVS
;
A
#
# COMPACT_ATOMS: atom_id res chain seq x y z
N MET A 1 -23.71 31.25 3.12
CA MET A 1 -22.38 31.08 3.72
C MET A 1 -21.48 30.50 2.63
N LYS A 2 -20.49 31.25 2.11
CA LYS A 2 -19.62 30.79 1.03
C LYS A 2 -18.63 29.77 1.63
N ILE A 3 -18.78 28.51 1.28
CA ILE A 3 -17.85 27.45 1.71
C ILE A 3 -16.61 27.60 0.86
N ASN A 4 -15.48 27.81 1.53
CA ASN A 4 -14.17 27.95 0.88
C ASN A 4 -13.81 26.66 0.15
N SER A 5 -13.69 26.70 -1.16
CA SER A 5 -13.33 25.62 -2.07
C SER A 5 -11.86 25.15 -1.95
N SER A 6 -11.25 25.28 -0.77
CA SER A 6 -9.85 24.98 -0.54
C SER A 6 -9.49 23.48 -0.54
N PHE A 7 -10.48 22.59 -0.64
CA PHE A 7 -10.26 21.15 -0.80
C PHE A 7 -9.53 20.78 -2.10
N LEU A 8 -9.60 21.66 -3.11
CA LEU A 8 -9.17 21.38 -4.48
C LEU A 8 -7.66 21.62 -4.76
N ASN A 9 -6.94 22.27 -3.86
CA ASN A 9 -5.58 22.77 -4.17
C ASN A 9 -4.42 21.89 -3.72
N ILE A 10 -4.66 20.72 -3.13
CA ILE A 10 -3.56 19.80 -2.76
C ILE A 10 -3.09 18.99 -3.98
N PHE A 11 -3.95 18.85 -4.98
CA PHE A 11 -3.64 18.17 -6.22
C PHE A 11 -3.69 19.16 -7.37
N PRO A 12 -2.73 19.17 -8.31
CA PRO A 12 -2.78 20.08 -9.45
C PRO A 12 -4.08 19.87 -10.23
N LYS A 13 -4.78 20.99 -10.51
CA LYS A 13 -5.99 20.99 -11.34
C LYS A 13 -5.66 20.40 -12.70
N ALA A 14 -6.36 19.36 -13.10
CA ALA A 14 -6.53 19.08 -14.51
C ALA A 14 -7.39 20.21 -15.09
N ASN A 15 -6.85 21.05 -15.96
CA ASN A 15 -7.61 22.06 -16.69
C ASN A 15 -8.54 21.34 -17.68
N SER A 16 -9.80 21.19 -17.33
CA SER A 16 -10.82 20.76 -18.27
C SER A 16 -11.84 21.88 -18.43
N ALA A 17 -11.59 22.76 -19.39
CA ALA A 17 -12.65 23.52 -20.02
C ALA A 17 -12.99 22.83 -21.34
N VAL A 18 -14.07 22.07 -21.38
CA VAL A 18 -14.63 21.56 -22.64
C VAL A 18 -16.12 21.78 -22.61
N THR A 19 -16.56 22.75 -23.37
CA THR A 19 -17.95 22.91 -23.86
C THR A 19 -18.26 21.77 -24.85
N PRO A 20 -19.44 21.16 -24.81
CA PRO A 20 -19.77 20.08 -25.73
C PRO A 20 -20.14 20.65 -27.11
N THR A 21 -19.24 20.52 -28.08
CA THR A 21 -19.57 20.61 -29.49
C THR A 21 -19.49 19.24 -30.13
N LYS A 22 -20.52 18.96 -30.94
CA LYS A 22 -20.69 17.69 -31.68
C LYS A 22 -19.56 17.46 -32.68
N ASN A 23 -19.12 16.18 -32.74
CA ASN A 23 -18.42 15.54 -33.86
C ASN A 23 -17.03 16.06 -34.24
N SER A 24 -16.03 15.39 -33.71
CA SER A 24 -14.94 14.76 -34.51
C SER A 24 -13.94 14.16 -33.53
N PHE A 25 -13.58 12.89 -33.75
CA PHE A 25 -12.45 12.25 -33.08
C PHE A 25 -11.19 13.01 -33.51
N SER A 26 -10.71 13.87 -32.63
CA SER A 26 -9.39 14.49 -32.77
C SER A 26 -8.57 14.14 -31.54
N THR A 27 -7.48 13.45 -31.81
CA THR A 27 -6.46 13.02 -30.85
C THR A 27 -5.62 14.18 -30.32
N ASN A 28 -6.26 15.18 -29.67
CA ASN A 28 -5.54 16.27 -29.04
C ASN A 28 -6.24 16.66 -27.74
N LEU A 29 -6.01 15.83 -26.71
CA LEU A 29 -6.38 16.20 -25.35
C LEU A 29 -5.39 15.58 -24.37
N LEU A 30 -4.76 16.45 -23.60
CA LEU A 30 -3.92 16.25 -22.43
C LEU A 30 -2.39 16.40 -22.66
N SER A 31 -1.99 17.55 -23.18
CA SER A 31 -0.70 18.14 -22.82
C SER A 31 -0.83 18.96 -21.52
N GLY A 32 -1.35 18.34 -20.46
CA GLY A 32 -1.25 18.91 -19.12
C GLY A 32 0.17 18.73 -18.62
N ASN A 33 0.87 19.82 -18.33
CA ASN A 33 2.21 19.83 -17.76
C ASN A 33 2.24 19.05 -16.43
N PHE A 34 2.60 17.75 -16.51
CA PHE A 34 2.88 16.90 -15.34
C PHE A 34 4.22 17.24 -14.66
N SER A 35 4.96 18.24 -15.14
CA SER A 35 6.25 18.66 -14.61
C SER A 35 6.23 19.15 -13.14
N ASN A 36 5.04 19.38 -12.55
CA ASN A 36 4.88 19.80 -11.16
C ASN A 36 4.20 18.76 -10.25
N LEU A 37 4.09 17.51 -10.67
CA LEU A 37 3.68 16.44 -9.77
C LEU A 37 4.82 16.19 -8.79
N ALA A 38 4.68 16.70 -7.57
CA ALA A 38 5.55 16.28 -6.48
C ALA A 38 5.51 14.75 -6.40
N PRO A 39 6.67 14.08 -6.36
CA PRO A 39 6.71 12.63 -6.26
C PRO A 39 5.90 12.18 -5.05
N LEU A 40 5.08 11.16 -5.25
CA LEU A 40 4.29 10.56 -4.18
C LEU A 40 5.21 10.17 -3.03
N PRO A 41 4.93 10.61 -1.80
CA PRO A 41 5.66 10.13 -0.65
C PRO A 41 5.27 8.67 -0.41
N PHE A 42 6.19 7.77 -0.67
CA PHE A 42 6.04 6.36 -0.29
C PHE A 42 6.57 6.15 1.11
N ASP A 43 5.97 5.20 1.83
CA ASP A 43 6.52 4.66 3.08
C ASP A 43 7.95 4.14 2.83
N THR A 44 8.88 5.05 2.67
CA THR A 44 10.27 4.74 2.87
C THR A 44 10.44 4.54 4.37
N VAL A 45 10.40 3.30 4.79
CA VAL A 45 11.15 2.94 5.97
C VAL A 45 12.56 3.46 5.68
N SER A 46 12.93 4.58 6.31
CA SER A 46 14.29 5.11 6.17
C SER A 46 15.21 4.02 6.68
N PHE A 47 15.95 3.42 5.77
CA PHE A 47 17.06 2.56 6.12
C PHE A 47 18.02 3.43 6.93
N GLY A 48 18.23 3.08 8.19
CA GLY A 48 19.26 3.68 9.00
C GLY A 48 20.58 3.62 8.20
N GLU A 49 21.27 4.74 8.14
CA GLU A 49 22.56 4.89 7.47
C GLU A 49 23.45 3.68 7.75
N ALA A 50 23.98 3.10 6.69
CA ALA A 50 24.98 2.06 6.77
C ALA A 50 26.19 2.63 7.54
N ARG A 51 26.34 2.21 8.78
CA ARG A 51 27.50 2.56 9.61
C ARG A 51 28.77 2.17 8.85
N LYS A 52 29.57 3.18 8.48
CA LYS A 52 30.93 3.01 7.97
C LYS A 52 31.69 2.10 8.94
N LYS A 53 32.29 1.02 8.42
CA LYS A 53 33.17 0.15 9.17
C LYS A 53 34.25 0.98 9.86
N PRO A 54 34.43 0.89 11.18
CA PRO A 54 35.57 1.53 11.82
C PRO A 54 36.86 0.80 11.41
N SER A 55 37.85 1.59 10.99
CA SER A 55 39.20 1.12 10.73
C SER A 55 39.83 0.55 12.01
N LEU A 56 40.46 -0.61 11.87
CA LEU A 56 41.29 -1.23 12.90
C LEU A 56 42.34 -0.22 13.36
N ARG A 57 42.25 0.23 14.59
CA ARG A 57 43.33 0.83 15.32
C ARG A 57 43.65 -0.03 16.55
N SER A 58 44.93 -0.30 16.66
CA SER A 58 45.73 -0.97 17.68
C SER A 58 45.17 -0.99 19.12
N ILE A 59 45.25 -2.16 19.72
CA ILE A 59 44.95 -2.50 21.09
C ILE A 59 46.09 -2.00 22.02
N PRO A 60 45.78 -1.26 23.09
CA PRO A 60 46.72 -1.10 24.22
C PRO A 60 46.45 -2.16 25.30
N GLU A 61 47.54 -2.53 25.93
CA GLU A 61 47.69 -3.57 26.97
C GLU A 61 46.78 -3.40 28.20
N ALA A 62 46.54 -4.52 28.83
CA ALA A 62 45.67 -4.76 29.96
C ALA A 62 46.17 -4.15 31.28
N THR A 63 45.26 -3.53 32.03
CA THR A 63 45.34 -3.28 33.46
C THR A 63 44.30 -4.07 34.26
N PRO A 64 44.56 -4.48 35.51
CA PRO A 64 43.86 -5.59 36.13
C PRO A 64 42.48 -5.23 36.69
N VAL A 65 41.60 -6.21 36.56
CA VAL A 65 40.17 -6.24 36.80
C VAL A 65 39.80 -6.11 38.28
N ALA A 66 39.01 -5.10 38.63
CA ALA A 66 38.21 -5.09 39.85
C ALA A 66 36.97 -5.96 39.69
N LYS A 67 36.68 -6.83 40.66
CA LYS A 67 35.52 -7.72 40.70
C LYS A 67 34.19 -6.92 40.69
N VAL A 68 33.51 -6.91 39.54
CA VAL A 68 32.13 -6.38 39.40
C VAL A 68 31.14 -7.49 39.72
N LYS A 69 30.22 -7.19 40.61
CA LYS A 69 29.11 -8.06 41.03
C LYS A 69 28.23 -8.46 39.85
N ARG A 70 27.86 -9.73 39.79
CA ARG A 70 26.97 -10.31 38.77
C ARG A 70 25.63 -9.57 38.76
N SER A 71 25.34 -8.85 37.67
CA SER A 71 24.00 -8.36 37.34
C SER A 71 23.16 -9.49 36.72
N SER A 72 21.88 -9.45 36.98
CA SER A 72 20.89 -10.49 36.82
C SER A 72 20.85 -11.16 35.44
N SER A 73 20.65 -12.47 35.44
CA SER A 73 20.54 -13.36 34.26
C SER A 73 19.35 -13.07 33.33
N SER A 74 18.44 -12.14 33.70
CA SER A 74 17.27 -11.75 32.91
C SER A 74 17.58 -10.83 31.72
N GLU A 75 18.47 -9.84 31.89
CA GLU A 75 18.86 -8.92 30.80
C GLU A 75 19.61 -9.64 29.66
N LYS A 76 20.47 -10.60 29.99
CA LYS A 76 21.18 -11.39 28.99
C LYS A 76 20.26 -12.34 28.18
N ARG A 77 19.15 -12.82 28.78
CA ARG A 77 18.16 -13.67 28.09
C ARG A 77 17.32 -12.90 27.09
N ILE A 78 16.93 -11.66 27.42
CA ILE A 78 16.16 -10.79 26.50
C ILE A 78 16.98 -10.44 25.27
N ASP A 79 18.24 -10.02 25.45
CA ASP A 79 19.15 -9.68 24.35
C ASP A 79 19.44 -10.89 23.43
N HIS A 80 19.57 -12.10 23.98
CA HIS A 80 19.76 -13.30 23.17
C HIS A 80 18.51 -13.70 22.39
N SER A 81 17.32 -13.53 22.96
CA SER A 81 16.03 -13.80 22.30
C SER A 81 15.78 -12.83 21.14
N GLU A 82 16.05 -11.54 21.35
CA GLU A 82 15.91 -10.52 20.31
C GLU A 82 16.91 -10.71 19.17
N ARG A 83 18.15 -10.99 19.46
CA ARG A 83 19.19 -11.30 18.45
C ARG A 83 18.85 -12.56 17.65
N THR A 84 18.30 -13.58 18.28
CA THR A 84 17.85 -14.81 17.60
C THR A 84 16.67 -14.54 16.69
N SER A 85 15.72 -13.71 17.12
CA SER A 85 14.56 -13.29 16.32
C SER A 85 14.98 -12.46 15.10
N LEU A 86 15.87 -11.48 15.28
CA LEU A 86 16.41 -10.66 14.19
C LEU A 86 17.18 -11.51 13.16
N ASN A 87 17.98 -12.49 13.60
CA ASN A 87 18.66 -13.40 12.71
C ASN A 87 17.69 -14.28 11.90
N LEU A 88 16.58 -14.71 12.52
CA LEU A 88 15.56 -15.51 11.82
C LEU A 88 14.85 -14.67 10.76
N THR A 89 14.43 -13.46 11.08
CA THR A 89 13.71 -12.58 10.14
C THR A 89 14.62 -12.10 9.01
N GLN A 90 15.89 -11.84 9.29
CA GLN A 90 16.87 -11.53 8.24
C GLN A 90 17.04 -12.69 7.26
N ARG A 91 17.15 -13.93 7.75
CA ARG A 91 17.20 -15.11 6.88
C ARG A 91 15.96 -15.28 6.02
N ILE A 92 14.76 -15.03 6.57
CA ILE A 92 13.51 -15.05 5.79
C ILE A 92 13.57 -14.00 4.68
N TYR A 93 14.03 -12.79 4.99
CA TYR A 93 14.18 -11.70 4.02
C TYR A 93 15.17 -12.08 2.92
N ASP A 94 16.34 -12.58 3.26
CA ASP A 94 17.39 -12.95 2.30
C ASP A 94 16.92 -14.09 1.37
N GLU A 95 16.29 -15.12 1.93
CA GLU A 95 15.74 -16.24 1.16
C GLU A 95 14.56 -15.83 0.27
N SER A 96 13.83 -14.76 0.60
CA SER A 96 12.72 -14.27 -0.22
C SER A 96 13.17 -13.63 -1.54
N GLU A 97 14.46 -13.36 -1.72
CA GLU A 97 14.97 -12.64 -2.89
C GLU A 97 14.69 -13.36 -4.20
N TYR A 98 14.87 -14.68 -4.23
CA TYR A 98 14.64 -15.46 -5.44
C TYR A 98 13.16 -15.49 -5.82
N ALA A 99 12.28 -15.74 -4.86
CA ALA A 99 10.83 -15.68 -5.07
C ALA A 99 10.37 -14.27 -5.48
N PHE A 100 10.99 -13.23 -4.94
CA PHE A 100 10.73 -11.84 -5.32
C PHE A 100 11.15 -11.54 -6.78
N LYS A 101 12.33 -11.99 -7.20
CA LYS A 101 12.77 -11.88 -8.61
C LYS A 101 11.81 -12.62 -9.55
N LYS A 102 11.36 -13.81 -9.15
CA LYS A 102 10.38 -14.59 -9.92
C LYS A 102 9.03 -13.87 -10.03
N LEU A 103 8.53 -13.28 -8.94
CA LEU A 103 7.31 -12.45 -8.98
C LEU A 103 7.44 -11.30 -9.99
N LYS A 104 8.57 -10.56 -9.97
CA LYS A 104 8.81 -9.48 -10.91
C LYS A 104 8.81 -9.95 -12.37
N LEU A 105 9.42 -11.09 -12.66
CA LEU A 105 9.40 -11.68 -14.02
C LEU A 105 7.99 -12.07 -14.44
N ILE A 106 7.21 -12.72 -13.57
CA ILE A 106 5.82 -13.08 -13.86
C ILE A 106 4.99 -11.85 -14.20
N LEU A 107 5.14 -10.77 -13.43
CA LEU A 107 4.40 -9.54 -13.67
C LEU A 107 4.86 -8.81 -14.95
N SER A 108 6.16 -8.80 -15.24
CA SER A 108 6.68 -8.25 -16.50
C SER A 108 6.17 -9.02 -17.71
N ASP A 109 6.09 -10.35 -17.65
CA ASP A 109 5.53 -11.19 -18.69
C ASP A 109 4.00 -10.98 -18.84
N ALA A 110 3.30 -10.80 -17.71
CA ALA A 110 1.86 -10.57 -17.72
C ALA A 110 1.49 -9.18 -18.26
N PHE A 111 2.31 -8.18 -18.04
CA PHE A 111 2.06 -6.78 -18.42
C PHE A 111 3.18 -6.22 -19.28
N PRO A 112 3.33 -6.69 -20.53
CA PRO A 112 4.40 -6.23 -21.41
C PRO A 112 4.31 -4.72 -21.66
N GLY A 113 5.46 -4.05 -21.60
CA GLY A 113 5.56 -2.60 -21.75
C GLY A 113 5.20 -1.79 -20.50
N ILE A 114 5.02 -2.46 -19.35
CA ILE A 114 4.96 -1.83 -18.01
C ILE A 114 6.15 -2.34 -17.19
N LYS A 115 6.95 -1.42 -16.70
CA LYS A 115 8.11 -1.77 -15.88
C LYS A 115 7.69 -2.07 -14.44
N VAL A 116 8.12 -3.20 -13.90
CA VAL A 116 7.92 -3.51 -12.47
C VAL A 116 8.99 -2.80 -11.66
N ILE A 117 8.57 -1.82 -10.88
CA ILE A 117 9.47 -1.01 -10.04
C ILE A 117 9.70 -1.71 -8.70
N ASP A 118 10.96 -1.97 -8.41
CA ASP A 118 11.40 -2.48 -7.12
C ASP A 118 11.46 -1.33 -6.11
N LEU A 119 10.62 -1.37 -5.07
CA LEU A 119 10.58 -0.30 -4.07
C LEU A 119 11.78 -0.29 -3.12
N ASP A 120 12.57 -1.38 -3.09
CA ASP A 120 13.84 -1.43 -2.34
C ASP A 120 14.98 -0.74 -3.11
N ASN A 121 14.73 -0.28 -4.36
CA ASN A 121 15.72 0.45 -5.15
C ASN A 121 15.78 1.92 -4.74
N GLU A 122 16.98 2.47 -4.55
CA GLU A 122 17.22 3.86 -4.16
C GLU A 122 16.58 4.88 -5.12
N ASN A 123 16.51 4.54 -6.42
CA ASN A 123 15.93 5.39 -7.46
C ASN A 123 14.44 5.10 -7.72
N ALA A 124 13.78 4.30 -6.89
CA ALA A 124 12.39 3.86 -7.11
C ALA A 124 11.45 5.04 -7.40
N ARG A 125 11.54 6.13 -6.64
CA ARG A 125 10.69 7.33 -6.83
C ARG A 125 10.81 7.93 -8.24
N GLY A 126 12.04 8.14 -8.71
CA GLY A 126 12.27 8.68 -10.05
C GLY A 126 11.79 7.74 -11.16
N MET A 127 11.94 6.42 -10.95
CA MET A 127 11.44 5.40 -11.87
C MET A 127 9.91 5.40 -11.91
N MET A 128 9.24 5.49 -10.76
CA MET A 128 7.77 5.54 -10.68
C MET A 128 7.20 6.77 -11.38
N SER A 129 7.80 7.95 -11.16
CA SER A 129 7.35 9.18 -11.82
C SER A 129 7.43 9.08 -13.35
N ARG A 130 8.49 8.46 -13.88
CA ARG A 130 8.63 8.21 -15.33
C ARG A 130 7.58 7.21 -15.82
N GLU A 131 7.43 6.07 -15.15
CA GLU A 131 6.42 5.07 -15.55
C GLU A 131 5.00 5.65 -15.54
N LEU A 132 4.64 6.46 -14.54
CA LEU A 132 3.36 7.14 -14.49
C LEU A 132 3.15 8.07 -15.69
N ALA A 133 4.19 8.83 -16.08
CA ALA A 133 4.13 9.71 -17.25
C ALA A 133 4.00 8.92 -18.56
N ASP A 134 4.78 7.84 -18.70
CA ASP A 134 4.83 7.04 -19.93
C ASP A 134 3.57 6.17 -20.13
N ASN A 135 2.86 5.84 -19.06
CA ASN A 135 1.74 4.90 -19.11
C ASN A 135 0.37 5.53 -18.80
N GLN A 136 0.26 6.85 -18.69
CA GLN A 136 -0.99 7.56 -18.28
C GLN A 136 -2.24 7.18 -19.10
N ASN A 137 -2.06 6.72 -20.35
CA ASN A 137 -3.14 6.32 -21.25
C ASN A 137 -3.33 4.80 -21.32
N LYS A 138 -2.61 4.02 -20.51
CA LYS A 138 -2.73 2.56 -20.46
C LYS A 138 -3.68 2.13 -19.34
N PRO A 139 -4.31 0.95 -19.44
CA PRO A 139 -5.14 0.41 -18.36
C PRO A 139 -4.36 0.22 -17.05
N VAL A 140 -3.10 -0.21 -17.14
CA VAL A 140 -2.16 -0.30 -16.02
C VAL A 140 -1.13 0.79 -16.20
N ILE A 141 -1.00 1.66 -15.21
CA ILE A 141 -0.10 2.82 -15.27
C ILE A 141 1.17 2.63 -14.46
N LEU A 142 1.14 1.72 -13.47
CA LEU A 142 2.29 1.46 -12.61
C LEU A 142 2.20 0.07 -12.01
N ILE A 143 3.33 -0.63 -11.94
CA ILE A 143 3.48 -1.86 -11.14
C ILE A 143 4.65 -1.66 -10.20
N THR A 144 4.41 -1.83 -8.90
CA THR A 144 5.46 -1.81 -7.88
C THR A 144 5.56 -3.15 -7.20
N ALA A 145 6.75 -3.51 -6.75
CA ALA A 145 6.99 -4.72 -5.98
C ALA A 145 7.95 -4.45 -4.82
N ARG A 146 7.79 -5.17 -3.72
CA ARG A 146 8.66 -5.05 -2.56
C ARG A 146 8.77 -6.36 -1.79
N ARG A 147 9.84 -6.48 -1.02
CA ARG A 147 9.95 -7.46 0.07
C ARG A 147 9.56 -6.81 1.38
N LYS A 148 9.00 -7.57 2.28
CA LYS A 148 8.64 -7.06 3.61
C LYS A 148 9.90 -6.93 4.46
N HIS A 149 10.13 -5.73 5.00
CA HIS A 149 11.31 -5.45 5.81
C HIS A 149 11.41 -6.37 7.04
N PRO A 150 12.61 -6.84 7.45
CA PRO A 150 12.81 -7.75 8.58
C PRO A 150 12.13 -7.34 9.89
N ALA A 151 12.13 -6.05 10.23
CA ALA A 151 11.43 -5.53 11.39
C ALA A 151 9.91 -5.77 11.31
N SER A 152 9.30 -5.56 10.14
CA SER A 152 7.87 -5.82 9.93
C SER A 152 7.54 -7.32 9.88
N ILE A 153 8.50 -8.17 9.46
CA ILE A 153 8.37 -9.63 9.58
C ILE A 153 8.36 -10.02 11.05
N SER A 154 9.29 -9.49 11.84
CA SER A 154 9.39 -9.75 13.29
C SER A 154 8.09 -9.38 14.01
N GLU A 155 7.55 -8.20 13.74
CA GLU A 155 6.28 -7.74 14.30
C GLU A 155 5.13 -8.70 13.95
N LYS A 156 4.97 -9.07 12.67
CA LYS A 156 3.93 -10.03 12.27
C LYS A 156 4.10 -11.42 12.86
N MET A 157 5.33 -11.89 12.95
CA MET A 157 5.62 -13.16 13.61
C MET A 157 5.23 -13.13 15.09
N ALA A 158 5.53 -12.03 15.79
CA ALA A 158 5.14 -11.84 17.18
C ALA A 158 3.61 -11.80 17.36
N GLN A 159 2.92 -10.98 16.56
CA GLN A 159 1.46 -10.85 16.57
C GLN A 159 0.73 -12.18 16.29
N SER A 160 1.31 -13.02 15.42
CA SER A 160 0.74 -14.31 15.01
C SER A 160 1.33 -15.51 15.77
N HIS A 161 2.14 -15.26 16.80
CA HIS A 161 2.82 -16.27 17.61
C HIS A 161 3.64 -17.28 16.78
N LEU A 162 4.26 -16.84 15.67
CA LEU A 162 5.04 -17.67 14.79
C LEU A 162 6.48 -17.79 15.28
N ARG A 163 6.97 -19.02 15.46
CA ARG A 163 8.31 -19.28 16.02
C ARG A 163 9.28 -19.94 15.04
N SER A 164 8.84 -20.20 13.80
CA SER A 164 9.69 -20.87 12.80
C SER A 164 9.59 -20.21 11.44
N LYS A 165 10.64 -20.35 10.64
CA LYS A 165 10.69 -19.90 9.25
C LYS A 165 9.58 -20.53 8.40
N LYS A 166 9.35 -21.84 8.55
CA LYS A 166 8.29 -22.54 7.82
C LYS A 166 6.93 -21.94 8.12
N ALA A 167 6.59 -21.76 9.41
CA ALA A 167 5.33 -21.17 9.81
C ALA A 167 5.17 -19.70 9.31
N ALA A 168 6.27 -18.94 9.26
CA ALA A 168 6.24 -17.59 8.71
C ALA A 168 5.94 -17.58 7.21
N LYS A 169 6.62 -18.43 6.42
CA LYS A 169 6.37 -18.56 4.97
C LYS A 169 4.93 -18.99 4.65
N GLU A 170 4.38 -19.92 5.42
CA GLU A 170 3.03 -20.44 5.21
C GLU A 170 1.92 -19.45 5.60
N ARG A 171 2.12 -18.63 6.64
CA ARG A 171 1.06 -17.82 7.25
C ARG A 171 1.18 -16.32 6.96
N ILE A 172 2.36 -15.80 6.64
CA ILE A 172 2.55 -14.40 6.28
C ILE A 172 2.50 -14.30 4.75
N ASN A 173 1.35 -13.95 4.21
CA ASN A 173 1.12 -13.93 2.76
C ASN A 173 1.78 -12.74 2.03
N ASP A 174 2.21 -11.72 2.75
CA ASP A 174 2.79 -10.48 2.24
C ASP A 174 4.30 -10.33 2.54
N LEU A 175 5.02 -11.46 2.66
CA LEU A 175 6.50 -11.45 2.74
C LEU A 175 7.12 -10.87 1.47
N ILE A 176 6.51 -11.16 0.33
CA ILE A 176 6.75 -10.49 -0.94
C ILE A 176 5.42 -9.99 -1.47
N GLY A 177 5.40 -8.83 -2.10
CA GLY A 177 4.16 -8.26 -2.59
C GLY A 177 4.37 -7.37 -3.79
N ALA A 178 3.27 -7.15 -4.51
CA ALA A 178 3.21 -6.21 -5.61
C ALA A 178 1.92 -5.42 -5.57
N ARG A 179 1.95 -4.22 -6.16
CA ARG A 179 0.76 -3.42 -6.46
C ARG A 179 0.66 -3.20 -7.94
N ILE A 180 -0.50 -3.45 -8.50
CA ILE A 180 -0.87 -3.12 -9.87
C ILE A 180 -1.83 -1.95 -9.78
N ILE A 181 -1.37 -0.79 -10.24
CA ILE A 181 -2.11 0.46 -10.20
C ILE A 181 -2.75 0.68 -11.55
N VAL A 182 -4.09 0.69 -11.58
CA VAL A 182 -4.87 1.02 -12.77
C VAL A 182 -5.14 2.52 -12.83
N SER A 183 -5.43 3.06 -14.03
CA SER A 183 -5.64 4.49 -14.20
C SER A 183 -6.87 5.01 -13.43
N GLY A 184 -7.85 4.15 -13.20
CA GLY A 184 -9.05 4.49 -12.44
C GLY A 184 -10.18 5.06 -13.30
N ASN A 185 -10.03 5.11 -14.64
CA ASN A 185 -11.01 5.73 -15.53
C ASN A 185 -12.22 4.83 -15.80
N SER A 186 -12.09 3.51 -15.63
CA SER A 186 -13.21 2.58 -15.87
C SER A 186 -13.00 1.22 -15.18
N ALA A 187 -14.08 0.47 -15.01
CA ALA A 187 -14.03 -0.92 -14.53
C ALA A 187 -13.30 -1.87 -15.50
N LYS A 188 -13.21 -1.52 -16.79
CA LYS A 188 -12.52 -2.35 -17.81
C LYS A 188 -11.03 -2.50 -17.54
N GLU A 189 -10.43 -1.56 -16.84
CA GLU A 189 -9.00 -1.61 -16.50
C GLU A 189 -8.68 -2.70 -15.50
N GLY A 190 -9.49 -2.82 -14.46
CA GLY A 190 -9.36 -3.93 -13.53
C GLY A 190 -9.71 -5.28 -14.17
N GLU A 191 -10.70 -5.32 -15.07
CA GLU A 191 -11.00 -6.52 -15.86
C GLU A 191 -9.79 -6.95 -16.71
N TYR A 192 -9.14 -6.01 -17.38
CA TYR A 192 -7.90 -6.27 -18.11
C TYR A 192 -6.83 -6.90 -17.21
N VAL A 193 -6.63 -6.37 -15.99
CA VAL A 193 -5.68 -6.94 -15.03
C VAL A 193 -6.03 -8.37 -14.67
N LEU A 194 -7.32 -8.65 -14.37
CA LEU A 194 -7.78 -10.00 -14.05
C LEU A 194 -7.57 -10.99 -15.20
N ASP A 195 -7.80 -10.55 -16.46
CA ASP A 195 -7.56 -11.37 -17.65
C ASP A 195 -6.08 -11.74 -17.78
N ARG A 196 -5.18 -10.76 -17.64
CA ARG A 196 -3.73 -10.97 -17.72
C ARG A 196 -3.22 -11.91 -16.62
N LEU A 197 -3.73 -11.79 -15.41
CA LEU A 197 -3.38 -12.69 -14.31
C LEU A 197 -3.95 -14.10 -14.54
N THR A 198 -5.17 -14.22 -15.09
CA THR A 198 -5.72 -15.53 -15.47
C THR A 198 -4.86 -16.22 -16.53
N ASP A 199 -4.39 -15.48 -17.52
CA ASP A 199 -3.50 -16.04 -18.55
C ASP A 199 -2.15 -16.49 -17.98
N ALA A 200 -1.62 -15.76 -17.00
CA ALA A 200 -0.41 -16.19 -16.29
C ALA A 200 -0.63 -17.49 -15.50
N VAL A 201 -1.81 -17.64 -14.85
CA VAL A 201 -2.20 -18.88 -14.16
C VAL A 201 -2.36 -20.04 -15.15
N LYS A 202 -3.02 -19.82 -16.29
CA LYS A 202 -3.16 -20.83 -17.36
C LYS A 202 -1.82 -21.32 -17.89
N LYS A 203 -0.83 -20.42 -17.96
CA LYS A 203 0.56 -20.75 -18.35
C LYS A 203 1.36 -21.42 -17.24
N GLY A 204 0.74 -21.71 -16.08
CA GLY A 204 1.40 -22.33 -14.95
C GLY A 204 2.45 -21.47 -14.24
N ARG A 205 2.40 -20.14 -14.42
CA ARG A 205 3.38 -19.23 -13.82
C ARG A 205 3.23 -19.14 -12.30
N PHE A 206 1.99 -19.19 -11.79
CA PHE A 206 1.65 -19.28 -10.37
C PHE A 206 0.22 -19.82 -10.21
N ARG A 207 -0.17 -20.14 -8.98
CA ARG A 207 -1.53 -20.49 -8.61
C ARG A 207 -2.09 -19.46 -7.65
N ILE A 208 -3.42 -19.28 -7.64
CA ILE A 208 -4.12 -18.38 -6.72
C ILE A 208 -4.65 -19.20 -5.55
N LYS A 209 -4.19 -18.85 -4.36
CA LYS A 209 -4.62 -19.47 -3.09
C LYS A 209 -5.84 -18.79 -2.51
N HIS A 210 -5.90 -17.45 -2.60
CA HIS A 210 -6.96 -16.67 -1.98
C HIS A 210 -7.16 -15.36 -2.72
N VAL A 211 -8.41 -14.99 -2.95
CA VAL A 211 -8.82 -13.66 -3.41
C VAL A 211 -9.61 -13.00 -2.30
N LYS A 212 -9.14 -11.83 -1.84
CA LYS A 212 -9.86 -10.98 -0.89
C LYS A 212 -10.40 -9.79 -1.64
N ASN A 213 -11.71 -9.65 -1.59
CA ASN A 213 -12.44 -8.56 -2.20
C ASN A 213 -12.71 -7.47 -1.16
N HIS A 214 -12.13 -6.30 -1.36
CA HIS A 214 -12.41 -5.10 -0.56
C HIS A 214 -13.17 -4.04 -1.38
N LEU A 215 -13.84 -4.46 -2.46
CA LEU A 215 -14.71 -3.59 -3.23
C LEU A 215 -15.95 -3.22 -2.42
N GLN A 216 -16.49 -2.03 -2.67
CA GLN A 216 -17.68 -1.54 -1.98
C GLN A 216 -18.96 -2.07 -2.65
N GLU A 217 -20.09 -1.95 -1.95
CA GLU A 217 -21.40 -2.36 -2.50
C GLU A 217 -21.82 -1.47 -3.67
N ASP A 218 -21.43 -0.19 -3.66
CA ASP A 218 -21.65 0.72 -4.77
C ASP A 218 -20.69 0.41 -5.92
N ASP A 219 -21.20 -0.22 -6.97
CA ASP A 219 -20.41 -0.61 -8.15
C ASP A 219 -19.74 0.58 -8.85
N ARG A 220 -20.24 1.82 -8.68
CA ARG A 220 -19.62 3.04 -9.23
C ARG A 220 -18.22 3.29 -8.65
N LEU A 221 -17.98 2.81 -7.44
CA LEU A 221 -16.71 2.94 -6.74
C LEU A 221 -15.67 1.90 -7.19
N ASN A 222 -16.09 0.83 -7.84
CA ASN A 222 -15.26 -0.33 -8.09
C ASN A 222 -14.46 -0.20 -9.40
N TYR A 223 -13.22 -0.74 -9.42
CA TYR A 223 -12.38 -0.85 -10.61
C TYR A 223 -12.68 -2.10 -11.45
N VAL A 224 -13.51 -2.98 -10.90
CA VAL A 224 -13.91 -4.26 -11.51
C VAL A 224 -15.36 -4.49 -11.14
N GLY A 225 -16.20 -4.86 -12.10
CA GLY A 225 -17.56 -5.32 -11.80
C GLY A 225 -17.54 -6.60 -10.96
N ARG A 226 -18.38 -6.70 -9.92
CA ARG A 226 -18.44 -7.87 -9.02
C ARG A 226 -18.63 -9.18 -9.79
N LYS A 227 -19.54 -9.23 -10.77
CA LYS A 227 -19.74 -10.41 -11.63
C LYS A 227 -18.45 -10.85 -12.35
N ARG A 228 -17.61 -9.88 -12.73
CA ARG A 228 -16.34 -10.18 -13.39
C ARG A 228 -15.33 -10.78 -12.41
N LEU A 229 -15.31 -10.30 -11.19
CA LEU A 229 -14.48 -10.86 -10.12
C LEU A 229 -14.92 -12.28 -9.76
N ASP A 230 -16.23 -12.53 -9.64
CA ASP A 230 -16.77 -13.87 -9.39
C ASP A 230 -16.37 -14.85 -10.50
N LYS A 231 -16.45 -14.40 -11.77
CA LYS A 231 -16.00 -15.19 -12.91
C LYS A 231 -14.49 -15.49 -12.82
N PHE A 232 -13.69 -14.50 -12.47
CA PHE A 232 -12.24 -14.69 -12.28
C PHE A 232 -11.94 -15.77 -11.25
N VAL A 233 -12.62 -15.74 -10.10
CA VAL A 233 -12.47 -16.77 -9.05
C VAL A 233 -12.91 -18.14 -9.55
N ALA A 234 -14.06 -18.21 -10.24
CA ALA A 234 -14.59 -19.46 -10.80
C ALA A 234 -13.64 -20.08 -11.85
N ASP A 235 -13.10 -19.27 -12.74
CA ASP A 235 -12.15 -19.71 -13.78
C ASP A 235 -10.85 -20.23 -13.15
N ASN A 236 -10.33 -19.54 -12.14
CA ASN A 236 -9.12 -19.99 -11.43
C ASN A 236 -9.34 -21.28 -10.64
N ARG A 237 -10.53 -21.50 -10.07
CA ARG A 237 -10.91 -22.77 -9.44
C ARG A 237 -10.94 -23.92 -10.45
N LYS A 238 -11.40 -23.68 -11.68
CA LYS A 238 -11.39 -24.70 -12.74
C LYS A 238 -9.98 -25.08 -13.17
N ILE A 239 -9.09 -24.11 -13.26
CA ILE A 239 -7.68 -24.33 -13.67
C ILE A 239 -6.90 -25.09 -12.59
N ASN A 240 -7.07 -24.73 -11.32
CA ASN A 240 -6.23 -25.20 -10.21
C ASN A 240 -6.89 -26.28 -9.35
N GLY A 241 -8.15 -26.66 -9.63
CA GLY A 241 -8.99 -27.52 -8.79
C GLY A 241 -9.90 -26.71 -7.86
N ILE A 242 -11.10 -27.24 -7.61
CA ILE A 242 -12.21 -26.52 -6.95
C ILE A 242 -11.88 -26.03 -5.53
N SER A 243 -11.03 -26.75 -4.80
CA SER A 243 -10.66 -26.40 -3.42
C SER A 243 -9.50 -25.41 -3.31
N SER A 244 -8.88 -25.05 -4.40
CA SER A 244 -7.58 -24.35 -4.38
C SER A 244 -7.65 -22.84 -4.24
N CYS A 245 -8.77 -22.18 -4.60
CA CYS A 245 -8.90 -20.73 -4.54
C CYS A 245 -9.99 -20.34 -3.53
N LYS A 246 -9.58 -19.89 -2.35
CA LYS A 246 -10.48 -19.28 -1.37
C LYS A 246 -10.94 -17.92 -1.87
N TYR A 247 -12.20 -17.56 -1.62
CA TYR A 247 -12.72 -16.21 -1.87
C TYR A 247 -13.33 -15.66 -0.59
N THR A 248 -13.01 -14.43 -0.24
CA THR A 248 -13.66 -13.70 0.85
C THR A 248 -14.06 -12.31 0.35
N ASP A 249 -15.29 -11.94 0.66
CA ASP A 249 -15.82 -10.60 0.44
C ASP A 249 -15.73 -9.86 1.77
N GLU A 250 -14.81 -8.94 1.88
CA GLU A 250 -14.45 -8.23 3.11
C GLU A 250 -14.36 -6.70 2.84
N PRO A 251 -15.49 -6.03 2.52
CA PRO A 251 -15.48 -4.57 2.38
C PRO A 251 -14.94 -3.95 3.67
N ARG A 252 -14.09 -2.96 3.54
CA ARG A 252 -13.53 -2.26 4.70
C ARG A 252 -14.46 -1.12 5.12
N ASP A 253 -14.70 -1.01 6.42
CA ASP A 253 -15.48 0.09 6.99
C ASP A 253 -14.89 1.47 6.66
N SER A 254 -13.56 1.55 6.49
CA SER A 254 -12.86 2.75 6.06
C SER A 254 -13.10 3.14 4.60
N GLY A 255 -13.80 2.33 3.82
CA GLY A 255 -14.01 2.56 2.39
C GLY A 255 -12.83 2.17 1.49
N TYR A 256 -11.81 1.54 2.04
CA TYR A 256 -10.66 1.05 1.28
C TYR A 256 -11.08 0.17 0.09
N LEU A 257 -10.53 0.47 -1.08
CA LEU A 257 -10.88 -0.14 -2.35
C LEU A 257 -9.67 -0.87 -2.93
N ALA A 258 -9.66 -2.19 -2.88
CA ALA A 258 -8.66 -3.01 -3.54
C ALA A 258 -9.12 -4.46 -3.71
N ILE A 259 -8.46 -5.18 -4.59
CA ILE A 259 -8.53 -6.63 -4.68
C ILE A 259 -7.16 -7.16 -4.27
N HIS A 260 -7.12 -8.05 -3.28
CA HIS A 260 -5.90 -8.73 -2.88
C HIS A 260 -5.90 -10.16 -3.39
N ILE A 261 -4.94 -10.49 -4.21
CA ILE A 261 -4.72 -11.84 -4.74
C ILE A 261 -3.51 -12.42 -4.03
N ILE A 262 -3.74 -13.47 -3.25
CA ILE A 262 -2.68 -14.21 -2.58
C ILE A 262 -2.36 -15.41 -3.43
N THR A 263 -1.11 -15.52 -3.86
CA THR A 263 -0.63 -16.65 -4.64
C THR A 263 -0.38 -17.86 -3.75
N ASP A 264 -0.51 -19.03 -4.32
CA ASP A 264 0.06 -20.24 -3.75
C ASP A 264 1.49 -20.35 -4.25
N GLU A 265 2.42 -20.56 -3.39
CA GLU A 265 3.85 -20.75 -3.62
C GLU A 265 4.43 -20.19 -4.95
N ILE A 266 5.02 -19.01 -4.88
CA ILE A 266 5.76 -18.46 -6.03
C ILE A 266 7.06 -19.24 -6.23
N GLU A 267 7.81 -19.46 -5.14
CA GLU A 267 9.06 -20.23 -5.08
C GLU A 267 9.42 -20.50 -3.62
N ASP A 268 10.07 -21.67 -3.34
CA ASP A 268 10.64 -22.04 -2.04
C ASP A 268 9.69 -21.88 -0.84
N GLY A 269 8.38 -22.10 -1.05
CA GLY A 269 7.33 -21.95 -0.04
C GLY A 269 6.93 -20.51 0.25
N PHE A 270 7.37 -19.53 -0.55
CA PHE A 270 6.92 -18.13 -0.43
C PHE A 270 5.65 -17.89 -1.22
N ASN A 271 4.63 -17.35 -0.52
CA ASN A 271 3.46 -16.76 -1.14
C ASN A 271 3.73 -15.30 -1.48
N ALA A 272 2.98 -14.75 -2.43
CA ALA A 272 2.98 -13.32 -2.71
C ALA A 272 1.57 -12.73 -2.56
N GLU A 273 1.49 -11.47 -2.17
CA GLU A 273 0.26 -10.69 -2.19
C GLU A 273 0.32 -9.68 -3.33
N ILE A 274 -0.59 -9.81 -4.31
CA ILE A 274 -0.76 -8.87 -5.40
C ILE A 274 -1.99 -8.02 -5.10
N GLN A 275 -1.83 -6.71 -4.97
CA GLN A 275 -2.90 -5.74 -4.74
C GLN A 275 -3.24 -5.06 -6.06
N ILE A 276 -4.53 -4.98 -6.40
CA ILE A 276 -5.04 -4.23 -7.55
C ILE A 276 -5.84 -3.06 -7.01
N MET A 277 -5.51 -1.85 -7.41
CA MET A 277 -6.20 -0.63 -6.97
C MET A 277 -6.06 0.49 -8.00
N GLY A 278 -6.92 1.50 -7.91
CA GLY A 278 -6.83 2.68 -8.75
C GLY A 278 -5.81 3.69 -8.23
N TYR A 279 -5.33 4.53 -9.12
CA TYR A 279 -4.33 5.55 -8.82
C TYR A 279 -4.81 6.60 -7.83
N ASP A 280 -6.05 7.01 -7.96
CA ASP A 280 -6.74 7.93 -7.06
C ASP A 280 -6.75 7.42 -5.61
N VAL A 281 -7.18 6.17 -5.45
CA VAL A 281 -7.25 5.49 -4.14
C VAL A 281 -5.86 5.21 -3.58
N GLU A 282 -4.91 4.81 -4.41
CA GLU A 282 -3.54 4.54 -3.97
C GLU A 282 -2.88 5.77 -3.34
N ARG A 283 -3.09 6.94 -3.93
CA ARG A 283 -2.60 8.21 -3.38
C ARG A 283 -3.20 8.55 -2.01
N PHE A 284 -4.50 8.33 -1.85
CA PHE A 284 -5.19 8.59 -0.58
C PHE A 284 -4.80 7.58 0.50
N LYS A 285 -4.60 6.31 0.10
CA LYS A 285 -4.29 5.20 0.98
C LYS A 285 -3.08 5.43 1.88
N GLU A 286 -2.03 6.08 1.39
CA GLU A 286 -0.83 6.34 2.20
C GLU A 286 -1.12 7.23 3.42
N LEU A 287 -1.95 8.25 3.24
CA LEU A 287 -2.36 9.11 4.33
C LEU A 287 -3.26 8.34 5.30
N GLU A 288 -4.21 7.57 4.75
CA GLU A 288 -5.14 6.76 5.53
C GLU A 288 -4.41 5.71 6.38
N ASP A 289 -3.42 5.00 5.82
CA ASP A 289 -2.60 4.03 6.56
C ASP A 289 -1.93 4.65 7.80
N ILE A 290 -1.43 5.89 7.70
CA ILE A 290 -0.85 6.61 8.83
C ILE A 290 -1.94 6.96 9.85
N CYS A 291 -3.05 7.51 9.37
CA CYS A 291 -4.17 7.87 10.23
C CYS A 291 -4.75 6.65 10.95
N TYR A 292 -4.91 5.52 10.23
CA TYR A 292 -5.33 4.26 10.80
C TYR A 292 -4.40 3.79 11.92
N LYS A 293 -3.09 3.80 11.70
CA LYS A 293 -2.10 3.42 12.73
C LYS A 293 -2.17 4.35 13.94
N CYS A 294 -2.37 5.65 13.70
CA CYS A 294 -2.54 6.63 14.76
C CYS A 294 -3.76 6.31 15.63
N HIS A 295 -4.97 6.27 15.04
CA HIS A 295 -6.19 6.10 15.85
C HIS A 295 -6.33 4.69 16.42
N ALA A 296 -5.83 3.65 15.75
CA ALA A 296 -5.86 2.28 16.23
C ALA A 296 -4.71 1.92 17.19
N LYS A 297 -3.87 2.88 17.59
CA LYS A 297 -2.71 2.68 18.49
C LYS A 297 -1.75 1.58 18.00
N LYS A 298 -1.57 1.45 16.67
CA LYS A 298 -0.71 0.40 16.08
C LYS A 298 0.75 0.82 15.94
N GLY A 299 1.14 1.92 16.58
CA GLY A 299 2.49 2.46 16.47
C GLY A 299 2.79 3.06 15.10
N VAL A 300 3.22 4.28 15.07
CA VAL A 300 3.65 4.99 13.86
C VAL A 300 5.17 5.13 13.83
N LEU A 301 5.72 5.34 12.65
CA LEU A 301 7.13 5.71 12.54
C LEU A 301 7.41 6.95 13.37
N LYS A 302 8.60 7.00 14.00
CA LYS A 302 9.01 8.10 14.90
C LYS A 302 8.77 9.48 14.30
N LYS A 303 8.99 9.63 12.99
CA LYS A 303 8.76 10.90 12.28
C LYS A 303 7.31 11.36 12.29
N TYR A 304 6.33 10.45 12.38
CA TYR A 304 4.90 10.77 12.40
C TYR A 304 4.28 10.88 13.79
N LYS A 305 5.10 10.89 14.86
CA LYS A 305 4.62 11.13 16.23
C LYS A 305 3.77 12.40 16.38
N PRO A 306 4.07 13.52 15.71
CA PRO A 306 3.19 14.70 15.77
C PRO A 306 1.77 14.44 15.27
N LEU A 307 1.60 13.59 14.22
CA LEU A 307 0.27 13.16 13.78
C LEU A 307 -0.41 12.27 14.82
N GLU A 308 0.31 11.31 15.40
CA GLU A 308 -0.25 10.42 16.44
C GLU A 308 -0.83 11.22 17.63
N GLU A 309 -0.15 12.30 18.05
CA GLU A 309 -0.62 13.17 19.13
C GLU A 309 -1.98 13.82 18.81
N MET A 310 -2.21 14.21 17.55
CA MET A 310 -3.47 14.78 17.08
C MET A 310 -4.64 13.80 17.15
N PHE A 311 -4.37 12.50 17.10
CA PHE A 311 -5.39 11.45 17.18
C PHE A 311 -5.74 11.01 18.61
N LYS A 312 -5.12 11.58 19.64
CA LYS A 312 -5.44 11.24 21.04
C LYS A 312 -6.93 11.34 21.39
N PRO A 313 -7.67 12.39 20.97
CA PRO A 313 -9.11 12.46 21.23
C PRO A 313 -9.87 11.30 20.59
N VAL A 314 -9.54 10.96 19.33
CA VAL A 314 -10.17 9.82 18.60
C VAL A 314 -9.83 8.48 19.27
N GLN A 315 -8.60 8.31 19.78
CA GLN A 315 -8.19 7.10 20.49
C GLN A 315 -8.94 6.89 21.80
N GLN A 316 -9.40 7.97 22.42
CA GLN A 316 -10.04 7.95 23.75
C GLN A 316 -11.57 7.88 23.67
N ASP A 317 -12.16 8.32 22.56
CA ASP A 317 -13.60 8.37 22.34
C ASP A 317 -14.04 7.42 21.21
N PRO A 318 -14.70 6.28 21.56
CA PRO A 318 -15.22 5.33 20.57
C PRO A 318 -16.21 5.96 19.56
N ARG A 319 -16.93 7.01 19.95
CA ARG A 319 -17.86 7.71 19.08
C ARG A 319 -17.11 8.49 18.02
N LEU A 320 -16.10 9.27 18.42
CA LEU A 320 -15.23 9.99 17.50
C LEU A 320 -14.46 9.02 16.58
N GLN A 321 -14.07 7.86 17.08
CA GLN A 321 -13.42 6.83 16.27
C GLN A 321 -14.35 6.33 15.16
N LYS A 322 -15.63 6.07 15.48
CA LYS A 322 -16.63 5.65 14.49
C LYS A 322 -16.90 6.74 13.46
N GLU A 323 -17.02 7.99 13.90
CA GLU A 323 -17.22 9.14 12.99
C GLU A 323 -16.00 9.35 12.08
N PHE A 324 -14.78 9.15 12.59
CA PHE A 324 -13.57 9.24 11.77
C PHE A 324 -13.49 8.12 10.72
N ILE A 325 -13.93 6.90 11.05
CA ILE A 325 -14.02 5.80 10.08
C ILE A 325 -15.02 6.15 8.98
N GLU A 326 -16.19 6.68 9.33
CA GLU A 326 -17.19 7.14 8.35
C GLU A 326 -16.65 8.28 7.46
N TYR A 327 -15.89 9.21 8.05
CA TYR A 327 -15.19 10.25 7.31
C TYR A 327 -14.21 9.67 6.28
N THR A 328 -13.41 8.70 6.69
CA THR A 328 -12.46 8.01 5.80
C THR A 328 -13.19 7.32 4.65
N LYS A 329 -14.30 6.63 4.92
CA LYS A 329 -15.12 5.96 3.92
C LYS A 329 -15.62 6.94 2.84
N ARG A 330 -16.14 8.08 3.26
CA ARG A 330 -16.63 9.13 2.34
C ARG A 330 -15.47 9.74 1.55
N ALA A 331 -14.31 9.95 2.17
CA ALA A 331 -13.13 10.48 1.49
C ALA A 331 -12.63 9.54 0.38
N TYR A 332 -12.64 8.23 0.60
CA TYR A 332 -12.34 7.26 -0.45
C TYR A 332 -13.33 7.35 -1.61
N ALA A 333 -14.64 7.41 -1.30
CA ALA A 333 -15.67 7.54 -2.32
C ALA A 333 -15.52 8.83 -3.13
N TYR A 334 -15.21 9.94 -2.45
CA TYR A 334 -14.93 11.22 -3.10
C TYR A 334 -13.74 11.16 -4.05
N GLU A 335 -12.59 10.69 -3.57
CA GLU A 335 -11.38 10.59 -4.41
C GLU A 335 -11.61 9.69 -5.62
N ARG A 336 -12.39 8.63 -5.46
CA ARG A 336 -12.74 7.70 -6.53
C ARG A 336 -13.69 8.30 -7.57
N LEU A 337 -14.73 9.05 -7.14
CA LEU A 337 -15.76 9.56 -8.04
C LEU A 337 -15.39 10.90 -8.66
N LYS A 338 -14.56 11.69 -8.00
CA LYS A 338 -14.16 13.02 -8.45
C LYS A 338 -13.66 13.07 -9.90
N PRO A 339 -12.77 12.19 -10.39
CA PRO A 339 -12.35 12.22 -11.78
C PRO A 339 -13.43 11.75 -12.76
N LEU A 340 -14.40 10.93 -12.30
CA LEU A 340 -15.43 10.32 -13.15
C LEU A 340 -16.71 11.13 -13.19
N MET A 341 -17.10 11.71 -12.07
CA MET A 341 -18.39 12.37 -11.85
C MET A 341 -18.22 13.53 -10.85
N PRO A 342 -17.50 14.62 -11.20
CA PRO A 342 -17.16 15.67 -10.25
C PRO A 342 -18.37 16.26 -9.53
N ASP A 343 -19.44 16.56 -10.26
CA ASP A 343 -20.66 17.15 -9.68
C ASP A 343 -21.36 16.23 -8.69
N LYS A 344 -21.39 14.90 -8.97
CA LYS A 344 -21.94 13.90 -8.06
C LYS A 344 -21.04 13.67 -6.85
N ALA A 345 -19.73 13.63 -7.05
CA ALA A 345 -18.79 13.51 -5.97
C ALA A 345 -18.92 14.67 -4.99
N GLU A 346 -19.04 15.89 -5.49
CA GLU A 346 -19.31 17.08 -4.66
C GLU A 346 -20.66 16.99 -3.92
N ALA A 347 -21.72 16.63 -4.62
CA ALA A 347 -23.06 16.59 -4.04
C ALA A 347 -23.20 15.47 -2.98
N GLU A 348 -22.64 14.29 -3.25
CA GLU A 348 -22.83 13.11 -2.40
C GLU A 348 -21.79 13.00 -1.27
N TYR A 349 -20.57 13.51 -1.47
CA TYR A 349 -19.43 13.19 -0.57
C TYR A 349 -18.68 14.41 -0.03
N LEU A 350 -18.79 15.61 -0.62
CA LEU A 350 -18.16 16.82 -0.06
C LEU A 350 -18.94 17.47 1.09
N ARG A 351 -20.18 17.07 1.33
CA ARG A 351 -20.94 17.54 2.53
C ARG A 351 -20.48 16.89 3.83
N ILE A 352 -19.34 16.26 3.80
CA ILE A 352 -18.78 15.40 4.83
C ILE A 352 -18.56 16.08 6.18
N PRO A 353 -18.01 17.30 6.26
CA PRO A 353 -17.65 17.85 7.58
C PRO A 353 -18.80 18.46 8.37
N SER A 354 -19.98 18.69 7.78
CA SER A 354 -21.05 19.40 8.49
C SER A 354 -21.91 18.53 9.37
N ASP A 355 -21.91 17.23 9.15
CA ASP A 355 -22.71 16.23 9.87
C ASP A 355 -21.88 15.27 10.75
N LEU A 356 -20.55 15.42 10.71
CA LEU A 356 -19.63 14.65 11.56
C LEU A 356 -18.90 15.57 12.56
N ASN A 357 -18.86 15.18 13.83
CA ASN A 357 -18.21 15.96 14.90
C ASN A 357 -16.68 15.73 14.95
N ILE A 358 -16.05 15.69 13.80
CA ILE A 358 -14.60 15.47 13.72
C ILE A 358 -13.87 16.79 14.00
N PRO A 359 -12.85 16.79 14.86
CA PRO A 359 -12.00 17.97 15.04
C PRO A 359 -11.46 18.49 13.71
N LYS A 360 -11.54 19.79 13.47
CA LYS A 360 -11.09 20.42 12.21
C LYS A 360 -9.62 20.14 11.88
N GLU A 361 -8.84 19.92 12.91
CA GLU A 361 -7.41 19.57 12.81
C GLU A 361 -7.19 18.22 12.11
N LEU A 362 -8.17 17.30 12.21
CA LEU A 362 -8.16 15.98 11.60
C LEU A 362 -8.76 15.93 10.21
N ASP A 363 -9.06 17.09 9.61
CA ASP A 363 -9.38 17.18 8.20
C ASP A 363 -8.22 16.64 7.32
N PHE A 364 -8.55 15.78 6.35
CA PHE A 364 -7.53 15.13 5.52
C PHE A 364 -6.63 16.10 4.75
N ASN A 365 -7.12 17.29 4.39
CA ASN A 365 -6.27 18.32 3.78
C ASN A 365 -5.22 18.85 4.75
N ASN A 366 -5.61 19.04 6.01
CA ASN A 366 -4.69 19.47 7.05
C ASN A 366 -3.67 18.36 7.34
N LEU A 367 -4.14 17.13 7.51
CA LEU A 367 -3.28 15.96 7.74
C LEU A 367 -2.29 15.74 6.59
N ALA A 368 -2.73 15.90 5.34
CA ALA A 368 -1.87 15.79 4.16
C ALA A 368 -0.79 16.89 4.12
N LYS A 369 -1.13 18.13 4.50
CA LYS A 369 -0.16 19.23 4.61
C LYS A 369 0.89 18.96 5.69
N ILE A 370 0.46 18.45 6.84
CA ILE A 370 1.35 18.11 7.96
C ILE A 370 2.27 16.95 7.54
N LYS A 371 1.72 15.87 6.95
CA LYS A 371 2.51 14.77 6.41
C LYS A 371 3.56 15.26 5.42
N ALA A 372 3.16 16.06 4.43
CA ALA A 372 4.08 16.60 3.42
C ALA A 372 5.19 17.45 4.04
N ARG A 373 4.92 18.20 5.11
CA ARG A 373 5.94 18.97 5.85
C ARG A 373 6.92 18.02 6.55
N ILE A 374 6.41 16.99 7.24
CA ILE A 374 7.23 15.97 7.92
C ILE A 374 8.16 15.29 6.91
N ASP A 375 7.62 14.86 5.76
CA ASP A 375 8.36 14.13 4.74
C ASP A 375 9.45 14.98 4.02
N ARG A 376 9.35 16.32 4.08
CA ARG A 376 10.39 17.21 3.54
C ARG A 376 11.57 17.40 4.49
N VAL A 377 11.33 17.23 5.78
CA VAL A 377 12.35 17.49 6.83
C VAL A 377 13.06 16.20 7.25
N SER A 378 12.49 15.05 6.89
CA SER A 378 13.02 13.70 7.17
C SER A 378 13.86 13.16 6.03
#